data_8073e5fadc86e9f459f670455a0cf59a
#
_entry.id   8073e5fadc86e9f459f670455a0cf59a
#
_cell.length_a   1.000
_cell.length_b   1.000
_cell.length_c   1.000
_cell.angle_alpha   90.00
_cell.angle_beta   90.00
_cell.angle_gamma   90.00
#
_symmetry.space_group_name_H-M   'P 1'
#
loop_
_entity.id
_entity.type
_entity.pdbx_description
1 polymer ?
#
loop_
_entity_poly.entity_id
_entity_poly.type
_entity_poly.pdbx_seq_one_letter_code
_entity_poly.pdbx_strand_id
1 'polypeptide(L)'
;SPGGECMIRIPLVSSEAWKKYGTHWVQLDAPRHFFLYSIESLKVLAGKTNFKIKEIVYDSTEFQFWGSEQNLKGIPLMAENSHGRNPDKSDFSQEEIKNYKKMAKKLNREGLGDQVAVYLVKE
;
A
#
# COMPACT_ATOMS: atom_id res chain seq x y z
N SER A 1 -16.94 15.68 15.78
CA SER A 1 -17.72 16.92 15.66
C SER A 1 -17.78 17.38 14.20
N PRO A 2 -18.87 18.03 13.77
CA PRO A 2 -18.96 18.57 12.43
C PRO A 2 -17.79 19.48 12.11
N GLY A 3 -17.22 19.34 10.90
CA GLY A 3 -16.05 20.10 10.48
C GLY A 3 -14.71 19.54 10.93
N GLY A 4 -14.70 18.51 11.78
CA GLY A 4 -13.49 17.83 12.20
C GLY A 4 -12.84 17.10 11.02
N GLU A 5 -11.50 17.15 10.94
CA GLU A 5 -10.75 16.45 9.90
C GLU A 5 -9.99 15.26 10.47
N CYS A 6 -9.87 14.19 9.69
CA CYS A 6 -9.00 13.08 10.02
C CYS A 6 -8.29 12.56 8.79
N MET A 7 -7.17 11.88 8.99
CA MET A 7 -6.41 11.25 7.93
C MET A 7 -6.24 9.77 8.28
N ILE A 8 -6.54 8.90 7.32
CA ILE A 8 -6.26 7.47 7.44
C ILE A 8 -5.35 7.03 6.31
N ARG A 9 -4.48 6.07 6.60
CA ARG A 9 -3.60 5.47 5.60
C ARG A 9 -3.91 3.99 5.52
N ILE A 10 -4.26 3.52 4.32
CA ILE A 10 -4.71 2.14 4.12
C ILE A 10 -4.16 1.55 2.82
N PRO A 11 -3.96 0.21 2.79
CA PRO A 11 -3.68 -0.50 1.55
C PRO A 11 -4.95 -0.66 0.71
N LEU A 12 -4.78 -0.78 -0.62
CA LEU A 12 -5.88 -0.86 -1.57
C LEU A 12 -5.83 -2.12 -2.42
N VAL A 13 -6.97 -2.81 -2.55
CA VAL A 13 -7.11 -3.94 -3.50
C VAL A 13 -7.32 -3.47 -4.94
N SER A 14 -7.67 -2.20 -5.15
CA SER A 14 -7.74 -1.62 -6.50
C SER A 14 -6.37 -1.20 -7.02
N SER A 15 -5.32 -1.89 -6.64
CA SER A 15 -3.95 -1.56 -6.98
C SER A 15 -3.34 -2.55 -7.96
N GLU A 16 -2.30 -2.11 -8.65
CA GLU A 16 -1.52 -2.98 -9.53
C GLU A 16 -0.80 -4.07 -8.75
N ALA A 17 -0.32 -3.77 -7.54
CA ALA A 17 0.34 -4.75 -6.68
C ALA A 17 -0.58 -5.91 -6.33
N TRP A 18 -1.85 -5.63 -5.98
CA TRP A 18 -2.82 -6.70 -5.73
C TRP A 18 -3.04 -7.57 -6.97
N LYS A 19 -3.16 -6.95 -8.14
CA LYS A 19 -3.34 -7.70 -9.40
C LYS A 19 -2.15 -8.61 -9.69
N LYS A 20 -0.94 -8.11 -9.45
CA LYS A 20 0.29 -8.83 -9.75
C LYS A 20 0.60 -9.94 -8.75
N TYR A 21 0.47 -9.65 -7.46
CA TYR A 21 0.94 -10.55 -6.40
C TYR A 21 -0.16 -11.36 -5.73
N GLY A 22 -1.41 -10.89 -5.79
CA GLY A 22 -2.52 -11.60 -5.16
C GLY A 22 -2.25 -11.84 -3.67
N THR A 23 -2.34 -13.09 -3.24
CA THR A 23 -2.14 -13.46 -1.83
C THR A 23 -0.71 -13.25 -1.33
N HIS A 24 0.25 -13.04 -2.22
CA HIS A 24 1.64 -12.75 -1.86
C HIS A 24 1.93 -11.25 -1.74
N TRP A 25 0.94 -10.41 -2.02
CA TRP A 25 1.07 -8.96 -1.83
C TRP A 25 1.38 -8.65 -0.37
N VAL A 26 2.47 -7.89 -0.14
CA VAL A 26 3.00 -7.66 1.21
C VAL A 26 2.02 -6.93 2.13
N GLN A 27 1.21 -6.03 1.58
CA GLN A 27 0.23 -5.27 2.37
C GLN A 27 -1.00 -6.08 2.76
N LEU A 28 -1.17 -7.28 2.21
CA LEU A 28 -2.25 -8.15 2.62
C LEU A 28 -2.19 -8.47 4.12
N ASP A 29 -0.99 -8.80 4.61
CA ASP A 29 -0.61 -8.90 6.02
C ASP A 29 -1.75 -9.38 6.95
N ALA A 30 -2.41 -10.48 6.57
CA ALA A 30 -3.40 -11.09 7.42
C ALA A 30 -2.73 -11.69 8.68
N PRO A 31 -3.30 -11.55 9.88
CA PRO A 31 -4.66 -11.05 10.15
C PRO A 31 -4.76 -9.55 10.48
N ARG A 32 -3.72 -8.76 10.31
CA ARG A 32 -3.72 -7.34 10.68
C ARG A 32 -4.77 -6.53 9.93
N HIS A 33 -4.99 -6.87 8.64
CA HIS A 33 -5.99 -6.20 7.80
C HIS A 33 -7.13 -7.18 7.52
N PHE A 34 -8.17 -7.14 8.37
CA PHE A 34 -9.35 -7.98 8.18
C PHE A 34 -10.21 -7.53 7.00
N PHE A 35 -10.17 -6.24 6.68
CA PHE A 35 -10.95 -5.67 5.61
C PHE A 35 -10.03 -4.97 4.62
N LEU A 36 -10.19 -5.31 3.35
CA LEU A 36 -9.45 -4.69 2.27
C LEU A 36 -10.40 -3.79 1.50
N TYR A 37 -9.95 -2.58 1.20
CA TYR A 37 -10.77 -1.57 0.55
C TYR A 37 -10.28 -1.26 -0.85
N SER A 38 -11.23 -0.93 -1.74
CA SER A 38 -10.96 -0.24 -2.99
C SER A 38 -11.36 1.23 -2.81
N ILE A 39 -10.98 2.08 -3.75
CA ILE A 39 -11.44 3.48 -3.73
C ILE A 39 -12.97 3.55 -3.73
N GLU A 40 -13.63 2.69 -4.52
CA GLU A 40 -15.09 2.66 -4.59
C GLU A 40 -15.73 2.31 -3.24
N SER A 41 -15.20 1.27 -2.56
CA SER A 41 -15.75 0.88 -1.25
C SER A 41 -15.49 1.94 -0.18
N LEU A 42 -14.38 2.67 -0.26
CA LEU A 42 -14.10 3.78 0.65
C LEU A 42 -15.11 4.91 0.49
N LYS A 43 -15.46 5.25 -0.74
CA LYS A 43 -16.47 6.27 -1.01
C LYS A 43 -17.82 5.89 -0.42
N VAL A 44 -18.21 4.62 -0.57
CA VAL A 44 -19.47 4.11 -0.01
C VAL A 44 -19.45 4.21 1.53
N LEU A 45 -18.35 3.76 2.15
CA LEU A 45 -18.22 3.78 3.61
C LEU A 45 -18.24 5.20 4.16
N ALA A 46 -17.53 6.12 3.52
CA ALA A 46 -17.51 7.53 3.92
C ALA A 46 -18.92 8.12 3.90
N GLY A 47 -19.69 7.86 2.82
CA GLY A 47 -21.07 8.34 2.72
C GLY A 47 -21.97 7.80 3.82
N LYS A 48 -21.81 6.52 4.20
CA LYS A 48 -22.61 5.88 5.26
C LYS A 48 -22.30 6.39 6.66
N THR A 49 -21.10 6.95 6.86
CA THR A 49 -20.66 7.41 8.18
C THR A 49 -20.65 8.93 8.31
N ASN A 50 -21.25 9.63 7.35
CA ASN A 50 -21.34 11.10 7.32
C ASN A 50 -19.96 11.78 7.25
N PHE A 51 -19.01 11.14 6.56
CA PHE A 51 -17.74 11.75 6.21
C PHE A 51 -17.70 12.09 4.72
N LYS A 52 -17.02 13.17 4.41
CA LYS A 52 -16.73 13.56 3.04
C LYS A 52 -15.25 13.36 2.77
N ILE A 53 -14.92 12.72 1.67
CA ILE A 53 -13.51 12.57 1.25
C ILE A 53 -13.06 13.91 0.68
N LYS A 54 -12.10 14.54 1.36
CA LYS A 54 -11.53 15.82 0.94
C LYS A 54 -10.43 15.62 -0.10
N GLU A 55 -9.55 14.64 0.14
CA GLU A 55 -8.41 14.37 -0.73
C GLU A 55 -7.97 12.92 -0.59
N ILE A 56 -7.48 12.33 -1.67
CA ILE A 56 -6.85 11.01 -1.70
C ILE A 56 -5.46 11.17 -2.29
N VAL A 57 -4.43 10.79 -1.52
CA VAL A 57 -3.04 10.90 -1.95
C VAL A 57 -2.44 9.49 -2.01
N TYR A 58 -2.00 9.08 -3.20
CA TYR A 58 -1.28 7.82 -3.39
C TYR A 58 0.16 8.03 -2.94
N ASP A 59 0.56 7.34 -1.88
CA ASP A 59 1.89 7.48 -1.27
C ASP A 59 2.62 6.15 -1.14
N SER A 60 2.38 5.23 -2.06
CA SER A 60 3.03 3.93 -2.11
C SER A 60 4.54 4.06 -2.28
N THR A 61 5.26 3.10 -1.72
CA THR A 61 6.71 3.03 -1.83
C THR A 61 7.13 1.77 -2.57
N GLU A 62 8.43 1.60 -2.76
CA GLU A 62 9.01 0.39 -3.36
C GLU A 62 8.78 -0.88 -2.52
N PHE A 63 8.36 -0.74 -1.28
CA PHE A 63 8.03 -1.87 -0.41
C PHE A 63 7.00 -2.81 -1.03
N GLN A 64 6.03 -2.27 -1.77
CA GLN A 64 5.02 -3.09 -2.46
C GLN A 64 5.66 -4.13 -3.40
N PHE A 65 6.83 -3.86 -3.91
CA PHE A 65 7.54 -4.77 -4.82
C PHE A 65 8.50 -5.70 -4.08
N TRP A 66 9.51 -5.17 -3.40
CA TRP A 66 10.48 -6.05 -2.75
C TRP A 66 9.87 -6.90 -1.63
N GLY A 67 8.92 -6.34 -0.88
CA GLY A 67 8.22 -7.10 0.17
C GLY A 67 7.39 -8.24 -0.41
N SER A 68 6.68 -7.99 -1.51
CA SER A 68 5.86 -9.00 -2.18
C SER A 68 6.72 -10.06 -2.86
N GLU A 69 7.83 -9.66 -3.50
CA GLU A 69 8.78 -10.61 -4.08
C GLU A 69 9.40 -11.51 -3.01
N GLN A 70 9.73 -10.97 -1.84
CA GLN A 70 10.20 -11.78 -0.71
C GLN A 70 9.13 -12.77 -0.24
N ASN A 71 7.86 -12.36 -0.20
CA ASN A 71 6.77 -13.27 0.14
C ASN A 71 6.67 -14.44 -0.84
N LEU A 72 6.85 -14.18 -2.13
CA LEU A 72 6.88 -15.22 -3.15
C LEU A 72 8.00 -16.22 -2.91
N LYS A 73 9.13 -15.76 -2.39
CA LYS A 73 10.30 -16.59 -2.09
C LYS A 73 10.25 -17.22 -0.69
N GLY A 74 9.23 -16.91 0.11
CA GLY A 74 9.13 -17.39 1.48
C GLY A 74 10.11 -16.74 2.45
N ILE A 75 10.59 -15.52 2.16
CA ILE A 75 11.54 -14.80 3.01
C ILE A 75 10.77 -13.90 3.97
N PRO A 76 10.79 -14.16 5.30
CA PRO A 76 10.15 -13.27 6.26
C PRO A 76 10.78 -11.88 6.28
N LEU A 77 10.00 -10.85 6.59
CA LEU A 77 10.50 -9.46 6.62
C LEU A 77 11.64 -9.25 7.64
N MET A 78 11.66 -10.04 8.70
CA MET A 78 12.69 -9.95 9.75
C MET A 78 13.86 -10.92 9.56
N ALA A 79 13.88 -11.68 8.46
CA ALA A 79 14.98 -12.59 8.16
C ALA A 79 16.29 -11.83 7.90
N GLU A 80 17.42 -12.48 8.12
CA GLU A 80 18.73 -11.86 7.89
C GLU A 80 18.95 -11.41 6.46
N ASN A 81 18.37 -12.13 5.49
CA ASN A 81 18.46 -11.81 4.07
C ASN A 81 17.29 -10.95 3.57
N SER A 82 16.46 -10.41 4.47
CA SER A 82 15.41 -9.48 4.09
C SER A 82 16.01 -8.12 3.74
N HIS A 83 15.52 -7.52 2.66
CA HIS A 83 15.93 -6.18 2.26
C HIS A 83 15.62 -5.13 3.36
N GLY A 84 14.52 -5.31 4.06
CA GLY A 84 14.12 -4.39 5.15
C GLY A 84 15.07 -4.41 6.33
N ARG A 85 15.71 -5.55 6.59
CA ARG A 85 16.63 -5.69 7.71
C ARG A 85 18.09 -5.48 7.32
N ASN A 86 18.51 -6.11 6.24
CA ASN A 86 19.88 -6.04 5.73
C ASN A 86 19.89 -5.86 4.22
N PRO A 87 19.81 -4.63 3.72
CA PRO A 87 19.77 -4.38 2.27
C PRO A 87 20.93 -5.03 1.52
N ASP A 88 22.13 -5.05 2.12
CA ASP A 88 23.32 -5.61 1.48
C ASP A 88 23.30 -7.13 1.37
N LYS A 89 22.50 -7.82 2.20
CA LYS A 89 22.39 -9.27 2.21
C LYS A 89 21.18 -9.79 1.45
N SER A 90 20.34 -8.90 0.95
CA SER A 90 19.14 -9.30 0.20
C SER A 90 19.49 -9.69 -1.23
N ASP A 91 18.57 -10.42 -1.87
CA ASP A 91 18.70 -10.83 -3.26
C ASP A 91 18.52 -9.68 -4.25
N PHE A 92 18.15 -8.50 -3.77
CA PHE A 92 17.89 -7.34 -4.63
C PHE A 92 19.15 -6.52 -4.84
N SER A 93 19.44 -6.20 -6.10
CA SER A 93 20.50 -5.25 -6.43
C SER A 93 20.04 -3.82 -6.16
N GLN A 94 21.01 -2.90 -6.03
CA GLN A 94 20.68 -1.48 -5.89
C GLN A 94 19.90 -0.97 -7.09
N GLU A 95 20.22 -1.47 -8.28
CA GLU A 95 19.51 -1.10 -9.51
C GLU A 95 18.07 -1.56 -9.49
N GLU A 96 17.79 -2.79 -9.04
CA GLU A 96 16.42 -3.30 -8.91
C GLU A 96 15.60 -2.44 -7.96
N ILE A 97 16.14 -2.11 -6.80
CA ILE A 97 15.45 -1.26 -5.81
C ILE A 97 15.19 0.14 -6.39
N LYS A 98 16.17 0.69 -7.11
CA LYS A 98 16.01 1.98 -7.77
C LYS A 98 14.88 1.95 -8.80
N ASN A 99 14.78 0.87 -9.56
CA ASN A 99 13.70 0.68 -10.52
C ASN A 99 12.35 0.54 -9.83
N TYR A 100 12.28 -0.18 -8.71
CA TYR A 100 11.06 -0.29 -7.91
C TYR A 100 10.59 1.08 -7.40
N LYS A 101 11.52 1.94 -6.97
CA LYS A 101 11.18 3.32 -6.55
C LYS A 101 10.57 4.12 -7.70
N LYS A 102 11.12 4.00 -8.90
CA LYS A 102 10.58 4.67 -10.09
C LYS A 102 9.20 4.15 -10.43
N MET A 103 9.00 2.84 -10.37
CA MET A 103 7.69 2.22 -10.63
C MET A 103 6.65 2.67 -9.60
N ALA A 104 7.03 2.73 -8.32
CA ALA A 104 6.12 3.19 -7.27
C ALA A 104 5.65 4.62 -7.54
N LYS A 105 6.55 5.51 -7.91
CA LYS A 105 6.20 6.90 -8.25
C LYS A 105 5.27 6.97 -9.45
N LYS A 106 5.53 6.16 -10.47
CA LYS A 106 4.67 6.09 -11.65
C LYS A 106 3.26 5.63 -11.30
N LEU A 107 3.15 4.55 -10.53
CA LEU A 107 1.85 4.02 -10.11
C LEU A 107 1.08 5.01 -9.23
N ASN A 108 1.78 5.75 -8.38
CA ASN A 108 1.13 6.79 -7.58
C ASN A 108 0.52 7.88 -8.46
N ARG A 109 1.23 8.30 -9.51
CA ARG A 109 0.70 9.28 -10.47
C ARG A 109 -0.50 8.75 -11.26
N GLU A 110 -0.53 7.45 -11.52
CA GLU A 110 -1.60 6.81 -12.30
C GLU A 110 -2.80 6.37 -11.45
N GLY A 111 -2.73 6.54 -10.12
CA GLY A 111 -3.80 6.09 -9.22
C GLY A 111 -3.86 4.56 -9.07
N LEU A 112 -2.73 3.88 -9.20
CA LEU A 112 -2.61 2.42 -9.14
C LEU A 112 -1.68 1.94 -8.03
N GLY A 113 -1.19 2.83 -7.19
CA GLY A 113 -0.39 2.47 -6.02
C GLY A 113 -1.18 1.64 -5.02
N ASP A 114 -0.49 0.90 -4.18
CA ASP A 114 -1.11 -0.02 -3.22
C ASP A 114 -1.51 0.63 -1.89
N GLN A 115 -1.19 1.90 -1.71
CA GLN A 115 -1.46 2.61 -0.46
C GLN A 115 -1.88 4.04 -0.72
N VAL A 116 -2.83 4.49 0.08
CA VAL A 116 -3.29 5.90 0.03
C VAL A 116 -3.37 6.48 1.41
N ALA A 117 -3.17 7.80 1.49
CA ALA A 117 -3.59 8.62 2.62
C ALA A 117 -4.92 9.28 2.21
N VAL A 118 -5.96 9.05 2.99
CA VAL A 118 -7.30 9.58 2.73
C VAL A 118 -7.60 10.65 3.76
N TYR A 119 -7.91 11.85 3.29
CA TYR A 119 -8.27 12.97 4.14
C TYR A 119 -9.78 13.13 4.14
N LEU A 120 -10.36 13.07 5.33
CA LEU A 120 -11.82 13.04 5.54
C LEU A 120 -12.25 14.22 6.38
N VAL A 121 -13.43 14.75 6.07
CA VAL A 121 -14.07 15.82 6.85
C VAL A 121 -15.40 15.31 7.34
N LYS A 122 -15.68 15.50 8.63
CA LYS A 122 -16.97 15.15 9.23
C LYS A 122 -18.03 16.17 8.78
N GLU A 123 -19.10 15.67 8.20
CA GLU A 123 -20.25 16.51 7.81
C GLU A 123 -21.18 16.80 8.99
#